data_4c0b8fdf441341e38149542827771146
#
_entry.id   4c0b8fdf441341e38149542827771146
#
_cell.length_a   1.000
_cell.length_b   1.000
_cell.length_c   1.000
_cell.angle_alpha   90.00
_cell.angle_beta   90.00
_cell.angle_gamma   90.00
#
_symmetry.space_group_name_H-M   'P 1'
#
loop_
_entity.id
_entity.type
_entity.pdbx_description
1 polymer ?
#
loop_
_entity_poly.entity_id
_entity_poly.type
_entity_poly.pdbx_seq_one_letter_code
_entity_poly.pdbx_strand_id
1 'polypeptide(L)'
;YPARVFAFLTNLQNTTETYFSSHSKKEPINEVWGISFINCKFNTSTFENRIFTAKTDFSSSVFYKAPLFYGCKFHQHTIFPEQKNFKDTSSMEAAHAYRTIYLEMINLKSRDYVNMFYALMQKSERNSGTQPYSIRIASWLYEKTTTYGQSISKPIVLLVILTLFFGVVYALLTSPYYHLSSSINWNIVGNGMDTSIQQIVKPFSYYTESLAEKNTIQHPIIFKIATLIQSISSLSLIALLLLSLRWKFKKD
;
A
#
# COMPACT_ATOMS: atom_id res chain seq x y z
N TYR A 1 31.37 20.19 -27.32
CA TYR A 1 30.04 19.67 -27.72
C TYR A 1 29.75 18.48 -26.82
N PRO A 2 28.63 18.51 -26.04
CA PRO A 2 28.26 17.35 -25.25
C PRO A 2 27.97 16.19 -26.21
N ALA A 3 28.62 15.06 -25.94
CA ALA A 3 28.33 13.82 -26.67
C ALA A 3 26.83 13.54 -26.48
N ARG A 4 26.05 13.74 -27.52
CA ARG A 4 24.66 13.29 -27.57
C ARG A 4 24.70 11.77 -27.54
N VAL A 5 24.44 11.20 -26.37
CA VAL A 5 24.18 9.76 -26.28
C VAL A 5 22.82 9.54 -26.93
N PHE A 6 22.81 9.33 -28.21
CA PHE A 6 21.66 8.78 -28.92
C PHE A 6 21.60 7.29 -28.56
N ALA A 7 21.06 6.99 -27.39
CA ALA A 7 20.57 5.65 -27.13
C ALA A 7 19.28 5.51 -27.98
N PHE A 8 19.41 5.09 -29.21
CA PHE A 8 18.29 4.56 -30.00
C PHE A 8 17.87 3.23 -29.38
N LEU A 9 17.18 3.32 -28.25
CA LEU A 9 16.65 2.15 -27.55
C LEU A 9 15.25 1.85 -28.09
N THR A 10 15.13 1.69 -29.39
CA THR A 10 13.86 1.31 -30.02
C THR A 10 13.45 -0.12 -29.70
N ASN A 11 14.32 -0.96 -29.14
CA ASN A 11 13.95 -2.33 -28.74
C ASN A 11 14.95 -2.93 -27.74
N LEU A 12 14.83 -2.57 -26.46
CA LEU A 12 15.51 -3.29 -25.38
C LEU A 12 14.80 -4.62 -25.03
N GLN A 13 14.15 -5.25 -26.00
CA GLN A 13 13.35 -6.44 -25.74
C GLN A 13 14.17 -7.67 -25.30
N ASN A 14 15.48 -7.68 -25.51
CA ASN A 14 16.32 -8.85 -25.24
C ASN A 14 17.65 -8.54 -24.55
N THR A 15 17.82 -7.38 -23.91
CA THR A 15 19.03 -7.11 -23.14
C THR A 15 18.97 -7.80 -21.80
N THR A 16 19.97 -8.65 -21.52
CA THR A 16 20.11 -9.29 -20.19
C THR A 16 20.54 -8.30 -19.12
N GLU A 17 21.36 -7.32 -19.50
CA GLU A 17 21.83 -6.23 -18.62
C GLU A 17 21.90 -4.91 -19.37
N THR A 18 21.55 -3.81 -18.69
CA THR A 18 21.70 -2.46 -19.21
C THR A 18 22.50 -1.62 -18.23
N TYR A 19 23.68 -1.21 -18.66
CA TYR A 19 24.60 -0.39 -17.89
C TYR A 19 24.67 1.03 -18.43
N PHE A 20 24.45 2.01 -17.55
CA PHE A 20 24.62 3.44 -17.81
C PHE A 20 25.64 3.99 -16.81
N SER A 21 26.91 3.71 -17.02
CA SER A 21 27.99 4.24 -16.20
C SER A 21 28.96 5.11 -17.04
N SER A 22 29.63 6.08 -16.41
CA SER A 22 30.67 6.83 -17.10
C SER A 22 32.04 6.23 -16.79
N HIS A 23 32.75 5.79 -17.83
CA HIS A 23 34.09 5.25 -17.71
C HIS A 23 35.18 6.22 -18.19
N SER A 24 34.86 7.52 -18.28
CA SER A 24 35.83 8.53 -18.72
C SER A 24 36.80 8.90 -17.60
N LYS A 25 38.10 8.79 -17.87
CA LYS A 25 39.18 9.24 -16.97
C LYS A 25 39.36 10.77 -16.94
N LYS A 26 38.73 11.51 -17.86
CA LYS A 26 38.70 12.98 -17.88
C LYS A 26 37.31 13.42 -17.51
N GLU A 27 37.16 14.14 -16.42
CA GLU A 27 35.92 14.71 -15.84
C GLU A 27 34.64 14.02 -16.35
N PRO A 28 34.09 13.09 -15.59
CA PRO A 28 32.94 12.32 -16.07
C PRO A 28 31.77 13.26 -16.34
N ILE A 29 31.27 13.29 -17.57
CA ILE A 29 30.00 13.97 -17.87
C ILE A 29 28.90 13.15 -17.19
N ASN A 30 28.54 13.56 -15.98
CA ASN A 30 27.51 12.89 -15.19
C ASN A 30 26.09 13.32 -15.59
N GLU A 31 25.99 14.33 -16.46
CA GLU A 31 24.72 14.91 -16.87
C GLU A 31 24.05 14.11 -17.98
N VAL A 32 22.78 13.82 -17.77
CA VAL A 32 21.89 13.18 -18.76
C VAL A 32 20.83 14.20 -19.16
N TRP A 33 20.88 14.62 -20.38
CA TRP A 33 19.92 15.56 -20.97
C TRP A 33 18.70 14.77 -21.48
N GLY A 34 17.53 15.40 -21.50
CA GLY A 34 16.22 14.84 -21.83
C GLY A 34 16.22 13.54 -22.62
N ILE A 35 15.97 12.44 -21.95
CA ILE A 35 15.92 11.10 -22.52
C ILE A 35 14.57 10.46 -22.21
N SER A 36 14.03 9.68 -23.15
CA SER A 36 12.78 8.95 -22.94
C SER A 36 12.99 7.47 -23.17
N PHE A 37 12.54 6.68 -22.23
CA PHE A 37 12.54 5.22 -22.23
C PHE A 37 11.10 4.70 -22.22
N ILE A 38 10.29 5.16 -23.16
CA ILE A 38 8.86 4.82 -23.21
C ILE A 38 8.68 3.40 -23.76
N ASN A 39 7.84 2.59 -23.13
CA ASN A 39 7.55 1.19 -23.52
C ASN A 39 8.77 0.27 -23.56
N CYS A 40 9.82 0.59 -22.80
CA CYS A 40 11.01 -0.25 -22.71
C CYS A 40 10.81 -1.41 -21.71
N LYS A 41 11.50 -2.52 -21.95
CA LYS A 41 11.57 -3.66 -21.05
C LYS A 41 12.99 -3.78 -20.51
N PHE A 42 13.16 -3.56 -19.21
CA PHE A 42 14.44 -3.68 -18.53
C PHE A 42 14.50 -4.99 -17.76
N ASN A 43 15.37 -5.91 -18.15
CA ASN A 43 15.62 -7.12 -17.36
C ASN A 43 16.45 -6.78 -16.13
N THR A 44 17.60 -6.14 -16.33
CA THR A 44 18.40 -5.49 -15.29
C THR A 44 18.82 -4.12 -15.79
N SER A 45 18.84 -3.13 -14.90
CA SER A 45 19.27 -1.78 -15.27
C SER A 45 20.00 -1.13 -14.11
N THR A 46 21.18 -0.60 -14.41
CA THR A 46 22.02 0.10 -13.43
C THR A 46 22.37 1.47 -13.98
N PHE A 47 22.10 2.50 -13.17
CA PHE A 47 22.44 3.88 -13.41
C PHE A 47 23.35 4.34 -12.28
N GLU A 48 24.56 4.74 -12.59
CA GLU A 48 25.53 5.13 -11.57
C GLU A 48 25.97 6.58 -11.75
N ASN A 49 25.87 7.34 -10.64
CA ASN A 49 26.34 8.72 -10.56
C ASN A 49 25.83 9.60 -11.71
N ARG A 50 24.52 9.52 -12.00
CA ARG A 50 23.88 10.29 -13.08
C ARG A 50 23.06 11.44 -12.52
N ILE A 51 23.20 12.60 -13.14
CA ILE A 51 22.38 13.79 -12.88
C ILE A 51 21.48 13.98 -14.09
N PHE A 52 20.21 13.67 -13.93
CA PHE A 52 19.18 13.90 -14.95
C PHE A 52 18.80 15.38 -14.92
N THR A 53 19.43 16.18 -15.78
CA THR A 53 19.28 17.65 -15.82
C THR A 53 17.99 18.08 -16.51
N ALA A 54 17.34 17.19 -17.26
CA ALA A 54 16.07 17.44 -17.92
C ALA A 54 15.09 16.29 -17.67
N LYS A 55 13.83 16.50 -18.06
CA LYS A 55 12.78 15.50 -17.93
C LYS A 55 13.21 14.17 -18.54
N THR A 56 13.14 13.13 -17.73
CA THR A 56 13.34 11.74 -18.15
C THR A 56 12.02 11.01 -18.05
N ASP A 57 11.66 10.27 -19.08
CA ASP A 57 10.37 9.61 -19.18
C ASP A 57 10.54 8.09 -19.26
N PHE A 58 10.11 7.38 -18.21
CA PHE A 58 10.06 5.92 -18.16
C PHE A 58 8.62 5.39 -18.27
N SER A 59 7.67 6.21 -18.70
CA SER A 59 6.26 5.81 -18.76
C SER A 59 6.06 4.53 -19.57
N SER A 60 5.12 3.71 -19.14
CA SER A 60 4.79 2.42 -19.76
C SER A 60 5.95 1.40 -19.82
N SER A 61 7.13 1.71 -19.28
CA SER A 61 8.24 0.76 -19.23
C SER A 61 8.03 -0.27 -18.12
N VAL A 62 8.63 -1.44 -18.28
CA VAL A 62 8.56 -2.56 -17.35
C VAL A 62 9.96 -2.88 -16.84
N PHE A 63 10.11 -2.91 -15.52
CA PHE A 63 11.32 -3.33 -14.83
C PHE A 63 11.13 -4.72 -14.26
N TYR A 64 11.80 -5.73 -14.83
CA TYR A 64 11.74 -7.11 -14.35
C TYR A 64 12.59 -7.31 -13.10
N LYS A 65 13.74 -6.62 -13.01
CA LYS A 65 14.53 -6.45 -11.79
C LYS A 65 14.41 -5.01 -11.29
N ALA A 66 14.55 -4.81 -9.99
CA ALA A 66 14.53 -3.48 -9.42
C ALA A 66 15.67 -2.62 -10.02
N PRO A 67 15.39 -1.44 -10.57
CA PRO A 67 16.42 -0.61 -11.18
C PRO A 67 17.32 -0.01 -10.12
N LEU A 68 18.62 -0.08 -10.34
CA LEU A 68 19.65 0.44 -9.44
C LEU A 68 20.04 1.85 -9.88
N PHE A 69 19.74 2.85 -9.05
CA PHE A 69 20.06 4.26 -9.28
C PHE A 69 21.05 4.76 -8.21
N TYR A 70 22.27 4.24 -8.25
CA TYR A 70 23.30 4.61 -7.28
C TYR A 70 23.85 6.02 -7.53
N GLY A 71 23.75 6.90 -6.52
CA GLY A 71 24.27 8.27 -6.62
C GLY A 71 23.57 9.13 -7.69
N CYS A 72 22.40 8.73 -8.17
CA CYS A 72 21.66 9.45 -9.17
C CYS A 72 20.83 10.58 -8.56
N LYS A 73 20.72 11.71 -9.30
CA LYS A 73 19.78 12.80 -9.01
C LYS A 73 18.79 12.92 -10.14
N PHE A 74 17.51 12.99 -9.81
CA PHE A 74 16.45 13.11 -10.80
C PHE A 74 16.01 14.56 -11.01
N HIS A 75 15.55 14.85 -12.21
CA HIS A 75 14.83 16.08 -12.49
C HIS A 75 13.41 16.01 -11.91
N GLN A 76 12.89 17.15 -11.43
CA GLN A 76 11.55 17.22 -10.80
C GLN A 76 10.39 16.71 -11.68
N HIS A 77 10.55 16.74 -13.00
CA HIS A 77 9.55 16.24 -13.95
C HIS A 77 9.85 14.85 -14.48
N THR A 78 10.72 14.08 -13.82
CA THR A 78 10.96 12.67 -14.18
C THR A 78 9.67 11.87 -14.00
N ILE A 79 9.32 11.06 -14.99
CA ILE A 79 8.11 10.22 -14.99
C ILE A 79 8.53 8.77 -14.86
N PHE A 80 8.04 8.11 -13.80
CA PHE A 80 8.17 6.67 -13.62
C PHE A 80 6.90 5.95 -14.07
N PRO A 81 6.98 4.66 -14.46
CA PRO A 81 5.81 3.86 -14.78
C PRO A 81 4.99 3.55 -13.52
N GLU A 82 3.79 3.01 -13.73
CA GLU A 82 2.92 2.57 -12.64
C GLU A 82 3.57 1.49 -11.77
N GLN A 83 3.20 1.42 -10.51
CA GLN A 83 3.71 0.45 -9.54
C GLN A 83 3.68 -1.01 -10.04
N LYS A 84 2.66 -1.40 -10.79
CA LYS A 84 2.50 -2.75 -11.36
C LYS A 84 3.60 -3.14 -12.35
N ASN A 85 4.31 -2.17 -12.91
CA ASN A 85 5.37 -2.37 -13.89
C ASN A 85 6.73 -2.67 -13.25
N PHE A 86 6.87 -2.50 -11.94
CA PHE A 86 8.01 -2.96 -11.15
C PHE A 86 7.75 -4.39 -10.67
N LYS A 87 8.35 -5.39 -11.34
CA LYS A 87 8.05 -6.80 -11.10
C LYS A 87 8.81 -7.41 -9.94
N ASP A 88 10.03 -6.94 -9.69
CA ASP A 88 10.88 -7.45 -8.61
C ASP A 88 10.48 -6.82 -7.27
N THR A 89 9.86 -7.62 -6.44
CA THR A 89 9.51 -7.26 -5.06
C THR A 89 9.82 -8.44 -4.13
N SER A 90 10.87 -9.21 -4.41
CA SER A 90 11.14 -10.48 -3.72
C SER A 90 12.45 -10.51 -2.95
N SER A 91 13.32 -9.52 -3.13
CA SER A 91 14.66 -9.51 -2.55
C SER A 91 14.94 -8.27 -1.70
N MET A 92 15.93 -8.38 -0.81
CA MET A 92 16.42 -7.24 -0.04
C MET A 92 17.16 -6.24 -0.92
N GLU A 93 17.80 -6.70 -2.00
CA GLU A 93 18.42 -5.84 -3.01
C GLU A 93 17.38 -4.94 -3.68
N ALA A 94 16.22 -5.50 -4.03
CA ALA A 94 15.11 -4.73 -4.56
C ALA A 94 14.61 -3.68 -3.55
N ALA A 95 14.54 -4.04 -2.27
CA ALA A 95 14.16 -3.09 -1.22
C ALA A 95 15.15 -1.92 -1.13
N HIS A 96 16.47 -2.20 -1.18
CA HIS A 96 17.49 -1.16 -1.20
C HIS A 96 17.43 -0.28 -2.45
N ALA A 97 17.21 -0.87 -3.62
CA ALA A 97 17.04 -0.13 -4.86
C ALA A 97 15.86 0.85 -4.78
N TYR A 98 14.70 0.38 -4.34
CA TYR A 98 13.52 1.25 -4.17
C TYR A 98 13.70 2.30 -3.07
N ARG A 99 14.45 1.98 -2.00
CA ARG A 99 14.79 2.95 -0.96
C ARG A 99 15.61 4.12 -1.50
N THR A 100 16.57 3.86 -2.38
CA THR A 100 17.38 4.90 -3.01
C THR A 100 16.50 5.87 -3.80
N ILE A 101 15.59 5.34 -4.64
CA ILE A 101 14.67 6.18 -5.42
C ILE A 101 13.70 6.92 -4.48
N TYR A 102 13.16 6.24 -3.47
CA TYR A 102 12.26 6.84 -2.47
C TYR A 102 12.88 8.07 -1.81
N LEU A 103 14.16 8.00 -1.38
CA LEU A 103 14.85 9.11 -0.75
C LEU A 103 15.01 10.30 -1.72
N GLU A 104 15.33 10.04 -2.98
CA GLU A 104 15.40 11.08 -4.00
C GLU A 104 14.03 11.72 -4.29
N MET A 105 12.95 10.93 -4.28
CA MET A 105 11.59 11.46 -4.46
C MET A 105 11.15 12.34 -3.28
N ILE A 106 11.62 12.05 -2.05
CA ILE A 106 11.43 12.94 -0.90
C ILE A 106 12.13 14.29 -1.14
N ASN A 107 13.39 14.26 -1.58
CA ASN A 107 14.16 15.48 -1.88
C ASN A 107 13.45 16.33 -2.95
N LEU A 108 12.86 15.69 -3.94
CA LEU A 108 12.09 16.34 -5.01
C LEU A 108 10.66 16.72 -4.60
N LYS A 109 10.22 16.37 -3.39
CA LYS A 109 8.84 16.57 -2.90
C LYS A 109 7.77 15.96 -3.81
N SER A 110 8.10 14.89 -4.54
CA SER A 110 7.20 14.21 -5.46
C SER A 110 6.36 13.16 -4.73
N ARG A 111 5.24 13.57 -4.16
CA ARG A 111 4.39 12.79 -3.25
C ARG A 111 3.94 11.44 -3.78
N ASP A 112 3.46 11.41 -5.01
CA ASP A 112 2.92 10.18 -5.61
C ASP A 112 4.01 9.13 -5.76
N TYR A 113 5.20 9.53 -6.19
CA TYR A 113 6.35 8.63 -6.30
C TYR A 113 6.94 8.25 -4.94
N VAL A 114 6.94 9.15 -3.95
CA VAL A 114 7.32 8.83 -2.57
C VAL A 114 6.45 7.67 -2.06
N ASN A 115 5.13 7.78 -2.19
CA ASN A 115 4.21 6.73 -1.74
C ASN A 115 4.40 5.43 -2.51
N MET A 116 4.57 5.50 -3.83
CA MET A 116 4.77 4.34 -4.69
C MET A 116 6.05 3.57 -4.34
N PHE A 117 7.18 4.26 -4.26
CA PHE A 117 8.46 3.61 -3.96
C PHE A 117 8.56 3.16 -2.50
N TYR A 118 7.91 3.85 -1.57
CA TYR A 118 7.74 3.35 -0.19
C TYR A 118 7.00 2.01 -0.17
N ALA A 119 5.90 1.89 -0.89
CA ALA A 119 5.14 0.64 -0.95
C ALA A 119 5.93 -0.50 -1.60
N LEU A 120 6.68 -0.22 -2.68
CA LEU A 120 7.57 -1.21 -3.32
C LEU A 120 8.67 -1.66 -2.37
N MET A 121 9.32 -0.74 -1.66
CA MET A 121 10.34 -1.01 -0.65
C MET A 121 9.78 -1.93 0.44
N GLN A 122 8.69 -1.54 1.09
CA GLN A 122 8.07 -2.29 2.18
C GLN A 122 7.63 -3.70 1.75
N LYS A 123 7.09 -3.81 0.53
CA LYS A 123 6.72 -5.10 -0.04
C LYS A 123 7.94 -5.99 -0.28
N SER A 124 9.02 -5.43 -0.79
CA SER A 124 10.26 -6.17 -1.04
C SER A 124 10.93 -6.62 0.27
N GLU A 125 10.98 -5.75 1.29
CA GLU A 125 11.48 -6.11 2.62
C GLU A 125 10.67 -7.26 3.24
N ARG A 126 9.35 -7.21 3.17
CA ARG A 126 8.48 -8.28 3.66
C ARG A 126 8.74 -9.61 2.93
N ASN A 127 8.84 -9.55 1.61
CA ASN A 127 8.97 -10.75 0.78
C ASN A 127 10.38 -11.35 0.81
N SER A 128 11.41 -10.58 1.16
CA SER A 128 12.79 -11.07 1.34
C SER A 128 12.94 -12.09 2.47
N GLY A 129 11.98 -12.14 3.39
CA GLY A 129 11.99 -13.09 4.49
C GLY A 129 12.94 -12.75 5.64
N THR A 130 13.68 -11.65 5.57
CA THR A 130 14.66 -11.24 6.60
C THR A 130 14.00 -10.68 7.87
N GLN A 131 12.74 -10.22 7.77
CA GLN A 131 12.02 -9.64 8.90
C GLN A 131 11.30 -10.68 9.77
N PRO A 132 11.14 -10.43 11.07
CA PRO A 132 10.35 -11.27 11.98
C PRO A 132 8.92 -11.49 11.46
N TYR A 133 8.36 -12.66 11.76
CA TYR A 133 7.02 -13.05 11.28
C TYR A 133 5.91 -12.05 11.66
N SER A 134 5.96 -11.50 12.87
CA SER A 134 5.00 -10.49 13.34
C SER A 134 5.01 -9.22 12.47
N ILE A 135 6.20 -8.73 12.09
CA ILE A 135 6.36 -7.56 11.23
C ILE A 135 5.87 -7.88 9.80
N ARG A 136 6.12 -9.09 9.31
CA ARG A 136 5.63 -9.52 8.00
C ARG A 136 4.10 -9.55 7.93
N ILE A 137 3.44 -10.06 8.99
CA ILE A 137 1.96 -10.03 9.10
C ILE A 137 1.45 -8.59 9.15
N ALA A 138 2.04 -7.74 10.00
CA ALA A 138 1.65 -6.34 10.10
C ALA A 138 1.80 -5.61 8.76
N SER A 139 2.90 -5.80 8.06
CA SER A 139 3.15 -5.25 6.73
C SER A 139 2.13 -5.76 5.69
N TRP A 140 1.78 -7.05 5.74
CA TRP A 140 0.76 -7.64 4.86
C TRP A 140 -0.63 -7.04 5.13
N LEU A 141 -1.02 -6.93 6.40
CA LEU A 141 -2.28 -6.28 6.78
C LEU A 141 -2.32 -4.83 6.31
N TYR A 142 -1.23 -4.08 6.49
CA TYR A 142 -1.13 -2.69 6.06
C TYR A 142 -1.23 -2.54 4.53
N GLU A 143 -0.61 -3.45 3.75
CA GLU A 143 -0.79 -3.50 2.30
C GLU A 143 -2.26 -3.76 1.92
N LYS A 144 -2.90 -4.76 2.54
CA LYS A 144 -4.27 -5.17 2.20
C LYS A 144 -5.31 -4.12 2.58
N THR A 145 -5.13 -3.46 3.72
CA THR A 145 -6.10 -2.50 4.25
C THR A 145 -5.96 -1.12 3.62
N THR A 146 -4.74 -0.65 3.30
CA THR A 146 -4.52 0.74 2.87
C THR A 146 -3.62 0.90 1.66
N THR A 147 -3.03 -0.20 1.15
CA THR A 147 -1.94 -0.14 0.14
C THR A 147 -0.79 0.74 0.64
N TYR A 148 -0.33 0.51 1.86
CA TYR A 148 0.69 1.32 2.56
C TYR A 148 0.32 2.82 2.65
N GLY A 149 -0.95 3.11 2.95
CA GLY A 149 -1.45 4.48 3.12
C GLY A 149 -1.85 5.21 1.83
N GLN A 150 -1.73 4.58 0.66
CA GLN A 150 -2.10 5.21 -0.62
C GLN A 150 -3.61 5.26 -0.85
N SER A 151 -4.36 4.30 -0.32
CA SER A 151 -5.79 4.16 -0.57
C SER A 151 -6.62 4.58 0.63
N ILE A 152 -7.50 5.57 0.45
CA ILE A 152 -8.52 5.98 1.43
C ILE A 152 -9.76 5.09 1.31
N SER A 153 -10.09 4.66 0.09
CA SER A 153 -11.33 3.89 -0.16
C SER A 153 -11.30 2.50 0.47
N LYS A 154 -10.14 1.84 0.52
CA LYS A 154 -10.04 0.48 1.07
C LYS A 154 -10.45 0.38 2.54
N PRO A 155 -9.94 1.22 3.48
CA PRO A 155 -10.40 1.18 4.87
C PRO A 155 -11.90 1.44 5.01
N ILE A 156 -12.47 2.34 4.20
CA ILE A 156 -13.92 2.63 4.21
C ILE A 156 -14.71 1.41 3.79
N VAL A 157 -14.35 0.78 2.65
CA VAL A 157 -15.03 -0.42 2.16
C VAL A 157 -14.92 -1.56 3.17
N LEU A 158 -13.73 -1.75 3.77
CA LEU A 158 -13.54 -2.78 4.80
C LEU A 158 -14.37 -2.50 6.05
N LEU A 159 -14.52 -1.22 6.45
CA LEU A 159 -15.36 -0.84 7.59
C LEU A 159 -16.83 -1.17 7.30
N VAL A 160 -17.34 -0.88 6.11
CA VAL A 160 -18.70 -1.24 5.70
C VAL A 160 -18.90 -2.75 5.71
N ILE A 161 -17.98 -3.51 5.12
CA ILE A 161 -18.04 -4.99 5.11
C ILE A 161 -18.03 -5.54 6.55
N LEU A 162 -17.17 -4.99 7.42
CA LEU A 162 -17.08 -5.38 8.83
C LEU A 162 -18.41 -5.12 9.54
N THR A 163 -19.04 -3.97 9.32
CA THR A 163 -20.34 -3.59 9.91
C THR A 163 -21.44 -4.56 9.48
N LEU A 164 -21.52 -4.84 8.20
CA LEU A 164 -22.51 -5.78 7.66
C LEU A 164 -22.31 -7.19 8.21
N PHE A 165 -21.06 -7.67 8.25
CA PHE A 165 -20.73 -8.97 8.77
C PHE A 165 -21.14 -9.12 10.24
N PHE A 166 -20.72 -8.17 11.10
CA PHE A 166 -21.06 -8.22 12.51
C PHE A 166 -22.55 -7.94 12.76
N GLY A 167 -23.22 -7.16 11.93
CA GLY A 167 -24.68 -6.99 11.98
C GLY A 167 -25.41 -8.32 11.84
N VAL A 168 -24.98 -9.16 10.89
CA VAL A 168 -25.53 -10.52 10.74
C VAL A 168 -25.16 -11.40 11.95
N VAL A 169 -23.92 -11.33 12.43
CA VAL A 169 -23.50 -12.11 13.61
C VAL A 169 -24.34 -11.75 14.84
N TYR A 170 -24.59 -10.45 15.08
CA TYR A 170 -25.42 -10.03 16.22
C TYR A 170 -26.88 -10.44 16.02
N ALA A 171 -27.43 -10.34 14.83
CA ALA A 171 -28.77 -10.82 14.53
C ALA A 171 -28.91 -12.32 14.88
N LEU A 172 -27.91 -13.11 14.55
CA LEU A 172 -27.89 -14.54 14.87
C LEU A 172 -27.74 -14.82 16.38
N LEU A 173 -26.93 -14.04 17.09
CA LEU A 173 -26.68 -14.23 18.54
C LEU A 173 -27.83 -13.72 19.43
N THR A 174 -28.68 -12.83 18.92
CA THR A 174 -29.82 -12.27 19.66
C THR A 174 -31.16 -12.92 19.31
N SER A 175 -31.21 -13.74 18.26
CA SER A 175 -32.44 -14.43 17.87
C SER A 175 -32.72 -15.65 18.78
N PRO A 176 -33.84 -15.67 19.49
CA PRO A 176 -34.15 -16.76 20.45
C PRO A 176 -34.44 -18.12 19.84
N TYR A 177 -34.73 -18.20 18.55
CA TYR A 177 -35.06 -19.48 17.87
C TYR A 177 -34.57 -19.49 16.43
N TYR A 178 -33.67 -20.41 16.12
CA TYR A 178 -33.41 -20.86 14.76
C TYR A 178 -34.56 -21.80 14.29
N HIS A 179 -35.77 -21.30 14.26
CA HIS A 179 -36.72 -21.89 13.34
C HIS A 179 -36.36 -21.35 11.97
N LEU A 180 -35.86 -22.25 11.11
CA LEU A 180 -35.78 -22.04 9.67
C LEU A 180 -37.20 -21.83 9.10
N SER A 181 -37.89 -20.78 9.58
CA SER A 181 -39.11 -20.34 8.94
C SER A 181 -38.67 -19.63 7.66
N SER A 182 -39.32 -19.94 6.58
CA SER A 182 -39.03 -19.51 5.22
C SER A 182 -39.08 -17.95 5.00
N SER A 183 -39.22 -17.16 6.05
CA SER A 183 -39.27 -15.70 5.98
C SER A 183 -38.20 -15.06 6.88
N ILE A 184 -37.32 -14.29 6.26
CA ILE A 184 -36.31 -13.48 6.98
C ILE A 184 -37.05 -12.44 7.84
N ASN A 185 -36.85 -12.48 9.16
CA ASN A 185 -37.39 -11.46 10.04
C ASN A 185 -36.47 -10.21 9.99
N TRP A 186 -36.86 -9.21 9.21
CA TRP A 186 -36.11 -7.98 8.99
C TRP A 186 -35.87 -7.17 10.27
N ASN A 187 -36.75 -7.28 11.29
CA ASN A 187 -36.55 -6.60 12.57
C ASN A 187 -35.32 -7.13 13.32
N ILE A 188 -35.09 -8.44 13.26
CA ILE A 188 -33.89 -9.05 13.89
C ILE A 188 -32.62 -8.59 13.19
N VAL A 189 -32.64 -8.55 11.86
CA VAL A 189 -31.51 -8.05 11.07
C VAL A 189 -31.28 -6.56 11.37
N GLY A 190 -32.34 -5.75 11.47
CA GLY A 190 -32.26 -4.35 11.84
C GLY A 190 -31.59 -4.14 13.21
N ASN A 191 -32.04 -4.86 14.23
CA ASN A 191 -31.45 -4.78 15.57
C ASN A 191 -29.96 -5.20 15.60
N GLY A 192 -29.58 -6.22 14.82
CA GLY A 192 -28.19 -6.63 14.67
C GLY A 192 -27.34 -5.54 14.01
N MET A 193 -27.87 -4.88 12.98
CA MET A 193 -27.19 -3.76 12.32
C MET A 193 -27.02 -2.57 13.25
N ASP A 194 -28.06 -2.18 13.99
CA ASP A 194 -28.00 -1.11 14.98
C ASP A 194 -26.92 -1.39 16.02
N THR A 195 -26.86 -2.60 16.54
CA THR A 195 -25.81 -3.03 17.48
C THR A 195 -24.41 -2.90 16.86
N SER A 196 -24.25 -3.31 15.61
CA SER A 196 -22.96 -3.22 14.89
C SER A 196 -22.56 -1.75 14.68
N ILE A 197 -23.46 -0.87 14.29
CA ILE A 197 -23.21 0.56 14.13
C ILE A 197 -22.86 1.21 15.47
N GLN A 198 -23.59 0.88 16.53
CA GLN A 198 -23.30 1.38 17.88
C GLN A 198 -21.89 1.03 18.34
N GLN A 199 -21.40 -0.18 18.04
CA GLN A 199 -20.02 -0.60 18.39
C GLN A 199 -18.94 0.19 17.64
N ILE A 200 -19.24 0.77 16.48
CA ILE A 200 -18.32 1.67 15.77
C ILE A 200 -18.30 3.06 16.40
N VAL A 201 -19.50 3.60 16.72
CA VAL A 201 -19.65 4.95 17.26
C VAL A 201 -19.23 5.03 18.73
N LYS A 202 -19.58 4.00 19.50
CA LYS A 202 -19.26 3.88 20.93
C LYS A 202 -18.55 2.54 21.18
N PRO A 203 -17.28 2.42 20.78
CA PRO A 203 -16.54 1.19 20.99
C PRO A 203 -16.49 0.85 22.48
N PHE A 204 -16.65 -0.42 22.78
CA PHE A 204 -16.71 -0.96 24.16
C PHE A 204 -17.92 -0.54 25.00
N SER A 205 -18.94 0.13 24.44
CA SER A 205 -20.15 0.54 25.20
C SER A 205 -20.83 -0.65 25.89
N TYR A 206 -20.78 -1.81 25.26
CA TYR A 206 -21.35 -3.03 25.81
C TYR A 206 -20.74 -3.48 27.15
N TYR A 207 -19.49 -3.09 27.43
CA TYR A 207 -18.82 -3.41 28.69
C TYR A 207 -19.17 -2.43 29.81
N THR A 208 -19.64 -1.23 29.47
CA THR A 208 -19.96 -0.16 30.40
C THR A 208 -21.43 -0.15 30.81
N GLU A 209 -22.31 -0.71 29.98
CA GLU A 209 -23.76 -0.79 30.27
C GLU A 209 -24.06 -2.03 31.11
N SER A 210 -24.89 -1.87 32.15
CA SER A 210 -25.24 -2.97 33.05
C SER A 210 -25.94 -4.12 32.32
N LEU A 211 -25.57 -5.34 32.65
CA LEU A 211 -26.11 -6.58 32.05
C LEU A 211 -27.62 -6.78 32.30
N ALA A 212 -28.27 -5.91 33.08
CA ALA A 212 -29.64 -6.07 33.52
C ALA A 212 -30.70 -5.98 32.40
N GLU A 213 -30.41 -5.29 31.29
CA GLU A 213 -31.34 -5.17 30.15
C GLU A 213 -31.18 -6.27 29.07
N LYS A 214 -30.25 -7.21 29.26
CA LYS A 214 -29.76 -8.09 28.18
C LYS A 214 -30.20 -9.55 28.31
N ASN A 215 -31.34 -9.82 28.91
CA ASN A 215 -31.90 -11.18 29.05
C ASN A 215 -32.26 -11.90 27.72
N THR A 216 -32.03 -11.23 26.59
CA THR A 216 -32.34 -11.77 25.25
C THR A 216 -31.15 -12.42 24.54
N ILE A 217 -29.96 -12.40 25.15
CA ILE A 217 -28.75 -12.92 24.50
C ILE A 217 -28.55 -14.38 24.87
N GLN A 218 -28.64 -15.29 23.89
CA GLN A 218 -28.46 -16.71 24.11
C GLN A 218 -27.04 -17.10 24.51
N HIS A 219 -26.02 -16.43 23.95
CA HIS A 219 -24.62 -16.73 24.16
C HIS A 219 -23.82 -15.49 24.60
N PRO A 220 -23.94 -15.05 25.87
CA PRO A 220 -23.38 -13.79 26.32
C PRO A 220 -21.85 -13.72 26.19
N ILE A 221 -21.15 -14.84 26.35
CA ILE A 221 -19.69 -14.89 26.20
C ILE A 221 -19.27 -14.67 24.75
N ILE A 222 -19.94 -15.37 23.80
CA ILE A 222 -19.64 -15.24 22.36
C ILE A 222 -19.96 -13.82 21.90
N PHE A 223 -21.07 -13.25 22.37
CA PHE A 223 -21.45 -11.87 22.07
C PHE A 223 -20.39 -10.89 22.56
N LYS A 224 -19.87 -11.02 23.80
CA LYS A 224 -18.79 -10.18 24.33
C LYS A 224 -17.51 -10.29 23.50
N ILE A 225 -17.13 -11.49 23.09
CA ILE A 225 -15.96 -11.72 22.24
C ILE A 225 -16.18 -11.04 20.88
N ALA A 226 -17.34 -11.19 20.27
CA ALA A 226 -17.67 -10.57 18.98
C ALA A 226 -17.61 -9.03 19.07
N THR A 227 -18.19 -8.42 20.13
CA THR A 227 -18.14 -6.97 20.35
C THR A 227 -16.69 -6.47 20.55
N LEU A 228 -15.87 -7.21 21.27
CA LEU A 228 -14.47 -6.87 21.48
C LEU A 228 -13.68 -6.89 20.15
N ILE A 229 -13.83 -7.96 19.37
CA ILE A 229 -13.17 -8.11 18.07
C ILE A 229 -13.61 -7.00 17.12
N GLN A 230 -14.91 -6.71 17.03
CA GLN A 230 -15.42 -5.63 16.18
C GLN A 230 -14.88 -4.28 16.62
N SER A 231 -14.92 -3.95 17.91
CA SER A 231 -14.45 -2.67 18.43
C SER A 231 -12.97 -2.43 18.14
N ILE A 232 -12.11 -3.43 18.37
CA ILE A 232 -10.69 -3.32 18.06
C ILE A 232 -10.45 -3.17 16.55
N SER A 233 -11.15 -3.97 15.74
CA SER A 233 -11.00 -3.93 14.28
C SER A 233 -11.49 -2.61 13.69
N SER A 234 -12.64 -2.10 14.14
CA SER A 234 -13.20 -0.82 13.65
C SER A 234 -12.31 0.36 14.03
N LEU A 235 -11.82 0.43 15.28
CA LEU A 235 -10.88 1.45 15.73
C LEU A 235 -9.58 1.41 14.91
N SER A 236 -9.05 0.22 14.64
CA SER A 236 -7.86 0.06 13.80
C SER A 236 -8.09 0.57 12.38
N LEU A 237 -9.23 0.26 11.76
CA LEU A 237 -9.58 0.73 10.42
C LEU A 237 -9.79 2.25 10.39
N ILE A 238 -10.41 2.83 11.41
CA ILE A 238 -10.58 4.30 11.53
C ILE A 238 -9.20 4.97 11.70
N ALA A 239 -8.32 4.44 12.53
CA ALA A 239 -6.97 4.97 12.68
C ALA A 239 -6.18 4.93 11.37
N LEU A 240 -6.26 3.82 10.62
CA LEU A 240 -5.64 3.68 9.31
C LEU A 240 -6.25 4.63 8.28
N LEU A 241 -7.57 4.87 8.33
CA LEU A 241 -8.25 5.84 7.48
C LEU A 241 -7.73 7.26 7.76
N LEU A 242 -7.67 7.66 9.03
CA LEU A 242 -7.15 8.97 9.45
C LEU A 242 -5.68 9.15 9.04
N LEU A 243 -4.87 8.11 9.19
CA LEU A 243 -3.48 8.11 8.73
C LEU A 243 -3.39 8.32 7.21
N SER A 244 -4.21 7.61 6.42
CA SER A 244 -4.25 7.74 4.96
C SER A 244 -4.72 9.14 4.53
N LEU A 245 -5.71 9.71 5.23
CA LEU A 245 -6.18 11.08 5.02
C LEU A 245 -5.07 12.09 5.32
N ARG A 246 -4.39 11.94 6.48
CA ARG A 246 -3.26 12.80 6.84
C ARG A 246 -2.17 12.79 5.77
N TRP A 247 -1.80 11.60 5.27
CA TRP A 247 -0.81 11.47 4.21
C TRP A 247 -1.25 12.15 2.91
N LYS A 248 -2.52 12.06 2.56
CA LYS A 248 -3.07 12.66 1.33
C LYS A 248 -3.23 14.17 1.41
N PHE A 249 -3.57 14.71 2.58
CA PHE A 249 -3.89 16.13 2.75
C PHE A 249 -2.83 16.94 3.50
N LYS A 250 -1.74 16.32 3.94
CA LYS A 250 -0.62 17.05 4.52
C LYS A 250 -0.04 17.98 3.45
N LYS A 251 -0.29 19.30 3.60
CA LYS A 251 0.41 20.35 2.85
C LYS A 251 1.76 20.56 3.54
N ASP A 252 2.84 20.45 2.78
CA ASP A 252 4.18 20.84 3.23
C ASP A 252 4.30 22.36 3.17
#